data_d3e82451cae8c6b65ea8a0d0ae5fa59f
#
_entry.id   d3e82451cae8c6b65ea8a0d0ae5fa59f
#
_cell.length_a   1.000
_cell.length_b   1.000
_cell.length_c   1.000
_cell.angle_alpha   90.00
_cell.angle_beta   90.00
_cell.angle_gamma   90.00
#
_symmetry.space_group_name_H-M   'P 1'
#
loop_
_entity.id
_entity.type
_entity.pdbx_description
1 polymer ?
#
loop_
_entity_poly.entity_id
_entity_poly.type
_entity_poly.pdbx_seq_one_letter_code
_entity_poly.pdbx_strand_id
1 'polypeptide(L)'
;MTVIDRSALVGHTAREMYSLVADVESYPQFLPWCERVAVSVNEPERTVAALYINFRGLKQQFTTENINQPGARIDIKLVSGPFRTLEGSWLFTRLSEKGCKVELSLRYEFANTLIEKAVGPVFHHIADSFVDAFERRANDRFGNT
;
A
#
# COMPACT_ATOMS: atom_id res chain seq x y z
N MET A 1 12.74 -12.42 8.26
CA MET A 1 11.55 -11.92 7.57
C MET A 1 10.79 -10.97 8.46
N THR A 2 10.42 -9.83 7.95
CA THR A 2 9.67 -8.82 8.70
C THR A 2 8.19 -8.92 8.35
N VAL A 3 7.34 -8.85 9.38
CA VAL A 3 5.89 -8.90 9.22
C VAL A 3 5.30 -7.61 9.78
N ILE A 4 4.41 -6.99 9.01
CA ILE A 4 3.64 -5.83 9.44
C ILE A 4 2.17 -6.20 9.37
N ASP A 5 1.48 -6.07 10.50
CA ASP A 5 0.03 -6.24 10.58
C ASP A 5 -0.54 -4.97 11.19
N ARG A 6 -1.36 -4.27 10.42
CA ARG A 6 -2.01 -3.03 10.86
C ARG A 6 -3.49 -3.07 10.50
N SER A 7 -4.30 -2.46 11.34
CA SER A 7 -5.73 -2.35 11.05
C SER A 7 -6.27 -1.04 11.61
N ALA A 8 -7.40 -0.62 11.05
CA ALA A 8 -8.13 0.55 11.52
C ALA A 8 -9.63 0.36 11.27
N LEU A 9 -10.43 0.89 12.20
CA LEU A 9 -11.86 1.02 12.02
C LEU A 9 -12.09 2.43 11.51
N VAL A 10 -12.70 2.56 10.33
CA VAL A 10 -12.85 3.85 9.67
C VAL A 10 -14.31 4.15 9.38
N GLY A 11 -14.66 5.45 9.38
CA GLY A 11 -16.02 5.92 9.09
C GLY A 11 -16.28 6.10 7.60
N HIS A 12 -15.79 5.17 6.78
CA HIS A 12 -15.95 5.15 5.33
C HIS A 12 -16.32 3.75 4.89
N THR A 13 -16.95 3.63 3.71
CA THR A 13 -17.37 2.31 3.24
C THR A 13 -16.16 1.49 2.77
N ALA A 14 -16.32 0.17 2.75
CA ALA A 14 -15.29 -0.72 2.22
C ALA A 14 -14.95 -0.38 0.77
N ARG A 15 -15.96 -0.03 -0.03
CA ARG A 15 -15.77 0.37 -1.43
C ARG A 15 -14.94 1.64 -1.55
N GLU A 16 -15.22 2.65 -0.69
CA GLU A 16 -14.47 3.89 -0.68
C GLU A 16 -13.00 3.65 -0.33
N MET A 17 -12.74 2.91 0.73
CA MET A 17 -11.36 2.60 1.14
C MET A 17 -10.64 1.78 0.09
N TYR A 18 -11.31 0.75 -0.47
CA TYR A 18 -10.73 -0.05 -1.55
C TYR A 18 -10.33 0.83 -2.74
N SER A 19 -11.20 1.76 -3.15
CA SER A 19 -10.95 2.60 -4.31
C SER A 19 -9.69 3.45 -4.15
N LEU A 20 -9.40 3.92 -2.93
CA LEU A 20 -8.20 4.69 -2.66
C LEU A 20 -6.93 3.82 -2.76
N VAL A 21 -6.97 2.62 -2.21
CA VAL A 21 -5.81 1.72 -2.23
C VAL A 21 -5.57 1.17 -3.63
N ALA A 22 -6.63 0.89 -4.37
CA ALA A 22 -6.52 0.37 -5.74
C ALA A 22 -6.02 1.42 -6.74
N ASP A 23 -6.23 2.71 -6.46
CA ASP A 23 -5.82 3.80 -7.34
C ASP A 23 -4.37 4.19 -7.10
N VAL A 24 -3.45 3.31 -7.54
CA VAL A 24 -2.02 3.50 -7.30
C VAL A 24 -1.46 4.74 -7.98
N GLU A 25 -2.06 5.19 -9.09
CA GLU A 25 -1.60 6.37 -9.81
C GLU A 25 -1.75 7.66 -8.99
N SER A 26 -2.63 7.67 -8.00
CA SER A 26 -2.85 8.82 -7.13
C SER A 26 -1.92 8.85 -5.91
N TYR A 27 -1.14 7.83 -5.67
CA TYR A 27 -0.26 7.76 -4.50
C TYR A 27 0.66 8.97 -4.34
N PRO A 28 1.30 9.51 -5.40
CA PRO A 28 2.15 10.68 -5.25
C PRO A 28 1.44 11.93 -4.73
N GLN A 29 0.11 11.98 -4.83
CA GLN A 29 -0.67 13.14 -4.38
C GLN A 29 -0.75 13.26 -2.86
N PHE A 30 -0.59 12.16 -2.12
CA PHE A 30 -0.77 12.17 -0.66
C PHE A 30 0.25 11.35 0.11
N LEU A 31 1.13 10.61 -0.56
CA LEU A 31 2.22 9.87 0.08
C LEU A 31 3.52 10.61 -0.22
N PRO A 32 4.06 11.37 0.75
CA PRO A 32 5.20 12.27 0.48
C PRO A 32 6.47 11.53 0.05
N TRP A 33 6.60 10.25 0.39
CA TRP A 33 7.75 9.44 0.00
C TRP A 33 7.58 8.82 -1.40
N CYS A 34 6.39 8.88 -1.98
CA CYS A 34 6.12 8.33 -3.31
C CYS A 34 6.32 9.43 -4.35
N GLU A 35 7.42 9.36 -5.09
CA GLU A 35 7.79 10.38 -6.07
C GLU A 35 6.94 10.27 -7.33
N ARG A 36 6.76 9.04 -7.83
CA ARG A 36 5.91 8.76 -8.99
C ARG A 36 5.56 7.28 -9.04
N VAL A 37 4.60 6.95 -9.87
CA VAL A 37 4.15 5.57 -10.12
C VAL A 37 4.08 5.36 -11.63
N ALA A 38 4.53 4.20 -12.09
CA ALA A 38 4.41 3.81 -13.50
C ALA A 38 3.57 2.53 -13.57
N VAL A 39 2.36 2.63 -14.13
CA VAL A 39 1.45 1.49 -14.22
C VAL A 39 1.60 0.84 -15.59
N SER A 40 1.93 -0.46 -15.61
CA SER A 40 2.07 -1.23 -16.85
C SER A 40 0.84 -2.07 -17.17
N VAL A 41 0.07 -2.47 -16.15
CA VAL A 41 -1.20 -3.17 -16.33
C VAL A 41 -2.22 -2.51 -15.40
N ASN A 42 -3.36 -2.13 -15.96
CA ASN A 42 -4.41 -1.49 -15.18
C ASN A 42 -5.77 -2.08 -15.56
N GLU A 43 -6.06 -3.23 -15.01
CA GLU A 43 -7.32 -3.94 -15.21
C GLU A 43 -8.08 -3.98 -13.87
N PRO A 44 -9.41 -4.15 -13.88
CA PRO A 44 -10.17 -4.19 -12.63
C PRO A 44 -9.69 -5.25 -11.64
N GLU A 45 -9.24 -6.41 -12.14
CA GLU A 45 -8.83 -7.54 -11.31
C GLU A 45 -7.33 -7.64 -11.12
N ARG A 46 -6.53 -6.85 -11.86
CA ARG A 46 -5.08 -6.96 -11.83
C ARG A 46 -4.42 -5.63 -12.13
N THR A 47 -3.47 -5.24 -11.29
CA THR A 47 -2.67 -4.04 -11.48
C THR A 47 -1.20 -4.41 -11.34
N VAL A 48 -0.37 -3.96 -12.29
CA VAL A 48 1.07 -4.06 -12.16
C VAL A 48 1.63 -2.65 -12.22
N ALA A 49 2.36 -2.27 -11.19
CA ALA A 49 2.85 -0.91 -11.05
C ALA A 49 4.23 -0.86 -10.42
N ALA A 50 5.06 0.05 -10.91
CA ALA A 50 6.33 0.39 -10.29
C ALA A 50 6.15 1.62 -9.43
N LEU A 51 6.59 1.54 -8.17
CA LEU A 51 6.58 2.66 -7.23
C LEU A 51 8.01 3.19 -7.10
N TYR A 52 8.15 4.49 -7.27
CA TYR A 52 9.44 5.18 -7.15
C TYR A 52 9.44 5.94 -5.83
N ILE A 53 10.28 5.48 -4.91
CA ILE A 53 10.37 6.01 -3.55
C ILE A 53 11.52 7.00 -3.48
N ASN A 54 11.28 8.15 -2.88
CA ASN A 54 12.30 9.12 -2.51
C ASN A 54 12.00 9.60 -1.11
N PHE A 55 12.81 9.17 -0.15
CA PHE A 55 12.65 9.56 1.24
C PHE A 55 13.97 10.16 1.72
N ARG A 56 13.98 11.48 1.90
CA ARG A 56 15.19 12.24 2.34
C ARG A 56 16.41 11.96 1.45
N GLY A 57 16.19 11.86 0.13
CA GLY A 57 17.26 11.59 -0.83
C GLY A 57 17.58 10.13 -1.07
N LEU A 58 17.05 9.22 -0.24
CA LEU A 58 17.19 7.79 -0.48
C LEU A 58 16.15 7.37 -1.52
N LYS A 59 16.64 6.95 -2.70
CA LYS A 59 15.78 6.57 -3.82
C LYS A 59 15.79 5.08 -4.04
N GLN A 60 14.59 4.49 -4.16
CA GLN A 60 14.41 3.08 -4.46
C GLN A 60 13.22 2.91 -5.39
N GLN A 61 13.19 1.78 -6.06
CA GLN A 61 12.09 1.41 -6.95
C GLN A 61 11.73 -0.04 -6.72
N PHE A 62 10.43 -0.33 -6.69
CA PHE A 62 9.97 -1.71 -6.70
C PHE A 62 8.66 -1.82 -7.47
N THR A 63 8.46 -3.00 -8.08
CA THR A 63 7.26 -3.28 -8.87
C THR A 63 6.49 -4.40 -8.21
N THR A 64 5.18 -4.22 -8.09
CA THR A 64 4.28 -5.22 -7.54
C THR A 64 3.18 -5.58 -8.54
N GLU A 65 2.70 -6.81 -8.41
CA GLU A 65 1.48 -7.26 -9.06
C GLU A 65 0.41 -7.37 -7.99
N ASN A 66 -0.69 -6.66 -8.19
CA ASN A 66 -1.83 -6.68 -7.29
C ASN A 66 -2.98 -7.44 -7.94
N ILE A 67 -3.51 -8.44 -7.24
CA ILE A 67 -4.71 -9.14 -7.68
C ILE A 67 -5.86 -8.58 -6.86
N ASN A 68 -6.84 -8.01 -7.54
CA ASN A 68 -7.90 -7.22 -6.94
C ASN A 68 -9.23 -7.95 -6.93
N GLN A 69 -9.89 -7.95 -5.77
CA GLN A 69 -11.29 -8.32 -5.62
C GLN A 69 -12.02 -7.03 -5.23
N PRO A 70 -12.68 -6.36 -6.20
CA PRO A 70 -13.22 -5.01 -5.97
C PRO A 70 -14.09 -4.90 -4.73
N GLY A 71 -13.77 -3.92 -3.90
CA GLY A 71 -14.48 -3.63 -2.67
C GLY A 71 -14.15 -4.54 -1.50
N ALA A 72 -13.29 -5.55 -1.68
CA ALA A 72 -13.08 -6.57 -0.65
C ALA A 72 -11.62 -6.83 -0.31
N ARG A 73 -10.74 -6.98 -1.32
CA ARG A 73 -9.38 -7.46 -1.07
C ARG A 73 -8.42 -7.09 -2.18
N ILE A 74 -7.17 -6.85 -1.81
CA ILE A 74 -6.08 -6.69 -2.77
C ILE A 74 -4.91 -7.55 -2.28
N ASP A 75 -4.48 -8.51 -3.10
CA ASP A 75 -3.30 -9.32 -2.81
C ASP A 75 -2.10 -8.75 -3.55
N ILE A 76 -0.98 -8.57 -2.84
CA ILE A 76 0.22 -7.92 -3.34
C ILE A 76 1.33 -8.95 -3.47
N LYS A 77 2.02 -8.94 -4.60
CA LYS A 77 3.16 -9.82 -4.84
C LYS A 77 4.28 -9.04 -5.55
N LEU A 78 5.50 -9.30 -5.14
CA LEU A 78 6.68 -8.69 -5.75
C LEU A 78 6.88 -9.17 -7.19
N VAL A 79 7.15 -8.24 -8.10
CA VAL A 79 7.65 -8.53 -9.45
C VAL A 79 9.15 -8.26 -9.49
N SER A 80 9.59 -7.10 -9.00
CA SER A 80 11.01 -6.74 -8.95
C SER A 80 11.27 -5.67 -7.90
N GLY A 81 12.49 -5.62 -7.40
CA GLY A 81 12.88 -4.63 -6.40
C GLY A 81 13.98 -5.14 -5.49
N PRO A 82 14.33 -4.38 -4.45
CA PRO A 82 15.45 -4.71 -3.55
C PRO A 82 15.11 -5.80 -2.53
N PHE A 83 14.11 -6.61 -2.80
CA PHE A 83 13.62 -7.63 -1.89
C PHE A 83 13.90 -9.02 -2.43
N ARG A 84 14.15 -9.98 -1.52
CA ARG A 84 14.09 -11.39 -1.83
C ARG A 84 12.64 -11.84 -1.93
N THR A 85 11.83 -11.38 -0.99
CA THR A 85 10.38 -11.62 -0.99
C THR A 85 9.65 -10.37 -0.54
N LEU A 86 8.47 -10.15 -1.10
CA LEU A 86 7.52 -9.15 -0.66
C LEU A 86 6.14 -9.63 -1.06
N GLU A 87 5.29 -9.85 -0.08
CA GLU A 87 3.90 -10.25 -0.34
C GLU A 87 3.00 -9.74 0.77
N GLY A 88 1.75 -9.57 0.47
CA GLY A 88 0.80 -9.12 1.47
C GLY A 88 -0.60 -9.02 0.94
N SER A 89 -1.49 -8.48 1.78
CA SER A 89 -2.87 -8.27 1.39
C SER A 89 -3.50 -7.12 2.16
N TRP A 90 -4.42 -6.46 1.48
CA TRP A 90 -5.37 -5.53 2.08
C TRP A 90 -6.72 -6.22 2.15
N LEU A 91 -7.39 -6.11 3.30
CA LEU A 91 -8.76 -6.59 3.49
C LEU A 91 -9.64 -5.42 3.89
N PHE A 92 -10.82 -5.34 3.27
CA PHE A 92 -11.81 -4.30 3.53
C PHE A 92 -13.11 -4.98 3.95
N THR A 93 -13.38 -4.98 5.24
CA THR A 93 -14.54 -5.70 5.81
C THR A 93 -15.61 -4.70 6.22
N ARG A 94 -16.78 -4.82 5.61
CA ARG A 94 -17.91 -3.96 5.96
C ARG A 94 -18.36 -4.25 7.40
N LEU A 95 -18.53 -3.18 8.18
CA LEU A 95 -19.04 -3.26 9.55
C LEU A 95 -20.42 -2.61 9.69
N SER A 96 -20.69 -1.58 8.89
CA SER A 96 -21.96 -0.85 8.91
C SER A 96 -22.15 -0.16 7.57
N GLU A 97 -23.22 0.63 7.41
CA GLU A 97 -23.49 1.36 6.18
C GLU A 97 -22.37 2.35 5.81
N LYS A 98 -21.71 2.94 6.81
CA LYS A 98 -20.66 3.95 6.60
C LYS A 98 -19.39 3.61 7.35
N GLY A 99 -19.14 2.35 7.61
CA GLY A 99 -17.95 1.95 8.34
C GLY A 99 -17.40 0.64 7.85
N CYS A 100 -16.06 0.53 7.89
CA CYS A 100 -15.41 -0.74 7.57
C CYS A 100 -14.16 -0.90 8.42
N LYS A 101 -13.66 -2.14 8.43
CA LYS A 101 -12.34 -2.45 8.98
C LYS A 101 -11.38 -2.60 7.83
N VAL A 102 -10.30 -1.83 7.86
CA VAL A 102 -9.20 -1.92 6.89
C VAL A 102 -8.06 -2.67 7.57
N GLU A 103 -7.58 -3.73 6.93
CA GLU A 103 -6.46 -4.52 7.45
C GLU A 103 -5.38 -4.64 6.39
N LEU A 104 -4.13 -4.39 6.79
CA LEU A 104 -2.96 -4.62 5.97
C LEU A 104 -2.08 -5.65 6.65
N SER A 105 -1.75 -6.72 5.92
CA SER A 105 -0.74 -7.69 6.33
C SER A 105 0.33 -7.70 5.25
N LEU A 106 1.58 -7.46 5.65
CA LEU A 106 2.69 -7.37 4.71
C LEU A 106 3.88 -8.17 5.27
N ARG A 107 4.47 -9.01 4.43
CA ARG A 107 5.66 -9.78 4.78
C ARG A 107 6.74 -9.52 3.74
N TYR A 108 7.94 -9.21 4.22
CA TYR A 108 9.03 -8.90 3.31
C TYR A 108 10.38 -9.28 3.89
N GLU A 109 11.33 -9.51 2.98
CA GLU A 109 12.72 -9.77 3.28
C GLU A 109 13.56 -9.10 2.20
N PHE A 110 14.60 -8.36 2.61
CA PHE A 110 15.47 -7.68 1.66
C PHE A 110 16.40 -8.68 0.96
N ALA A 111 16.91 -8.29 -0.21
CA ALA A 111 17.75 -9.16 -1.03
C ALA A 111 19.06 -9.55 -0.35
N ASN A 112 19.61 -8.65 0.49
CA ASN A 112 20.81 -8.92 1.27
C ASN A 112 20.91 -7.99 2.47
N THR A 113 21.87 -8.25 3.36
CA THR A 113 22.05 -7.50 4.60
C THR A 113 22.44 -6.04 4.36
N LEU A 114 23.22 -5.77 3.32
CA LEU A 114 23.64 -4.42 3.01
C LEU A 114 22.45 -3.54 2.63
N ILE A 115 21.56 -4.06 1.76
CA ILE A 115 20.34 -3.36 1.36
C ILE A 115 19.41 -3.19 2.57
N GLU A 116 19.29 -4.23 3.41
CA GLU A 116 18.46 -4.17 4.61
C GLU A 116 18.90 -3.04 5.53
N LYS A 117 20.20 -2.85 5.75
CA LYS A 117 20.71 -1.78 6.60
C LYS A 117 20.46 -0.40 6.00
N ALA A 118 20.59 -0.26 4.69
CA ALA A 118 20.42 1.02 4.02
C ALA A 118 18.96 1.43 3.87
N VAL A 119 18.09 0.50 3.50
CA VAL A 119 16.70 0.76 3.10
C VAL A 119 15.69 0.34 4.17
N GLY A 120 16.05 -0.64 4.99
CA GLY A 120 15.13 -1.25 5.95
C GLY A 120 14.38 -0.29 6.85
N PRO A 121 15.07 0.62 7.57
CA PRO A 121 14.38 1.55 8.46
C PRO A 121 13.39 2.45 7.74
N VAL A 122 13.73 2.92 6.53
CA VAL A 122 12.87 3.77 5.71
C VAL A 122 11.65 2.97 5.26
N PHE A 123 11.87 1.77 4.71
CA PHE A 123 10.77 0.96 4.21
C PHE A 123 9.84 0.53 5.34
N HIS A 124 10.38 0.18 6.50
CA HIS A 124 9.57 -0.18 7.65
C HIS A 124 8.67 0.99 8.08
N HIS A 125 9.23 2.21 8.13
CA HIS A 125 8.45 3.40 8.46
C HIS A 125 7.32 3.63 7.46
N ILE A 126 7.62 3.51 6.17
CA ILE A 126 6.63 3.66 5.09
C ILE A 126 5.50 2.65 5.26
N ALA A 127 5.84 1.37 5.37
CA ALA A 127 4.85 0.30 5.45
C ALA A 127 4.01 0.39 6.73
N ASP A 128 4.64 0.77 7.84
CA ASP A 128 3.96 0.91 9.13
C ASP A 128 2.95 2.05 9.13
N SER A 129 3.15 3.07 8.29
CA SER A 129 2.29 4.25 8.23
C SER A 129 1.20 4.18 7.13
N PHE A 130 1.16 3.12 6.34
CA PHE A 130 0.23 3.03 5.19
C PHE A 130 -1.23 3.18 5.59
N VAL A 131 -1.70 2.43 6.59
CA VAL A 131 -3.11 2.44 6.99
C VAL A 131 -3.52 3.85 7.43
N ASP A 132 -2.68 4.51 8.23
CA ASP A 132 -2.96 5.87 8.70
C ASP A 132 -3.01 6.87 7.53
N ALA A 133 -2.11 6.72 6.56
CA ALA A 133 -2.06 7.60 5.40
C ALA A 133 -3.33 7.49 4.56
N PHE A 134 -3.81 6.26 4.33
CA PHE A 134 -5.04 6.05 3.57
C PHE A 134 -6.28 6.52 4.34
N GLU A 135 -6.28 6.37 5.66
CA GLU A 135 -7.38 6.91 6.48
C GLU A 135 -7.45 8.43 6.37
N ARG A 136 -6.31 9.12 6.47
CA ARG A 136 -6.27 10.58 6.31
C ARG A 136 -6.74 11.00 4.91
N ARG A 137 -6.31 10.27 3.88
CA ARG A 137 -6.73 10.54 2.51
C ARG A 137 -8.24 10.37 2.34
N ALA A 138 -8.80 9.34 2.97
CA ALA A 138 -10.24 9.11 2.94
C ALA A 138 -11.00 10.26 3.61
N ASN A 139 -10.52 10.74 4.74
CA ASN A 139 -11.13 11.88 5.42
C ASN A 139 -11.11 13.14 4.54
N ASP A 140 -10.01 13.36 3.83
CA ASP A 140 -9.88 14.51 2.91
C ASP A 140 -10.81 14.38 1.70
N ARG A 141 -10.96 13.17 1.15
CA ARG A 141 -11.73 12.94 -0.08
C ARG A 141 -13.22 12.77 0.16
N PHE A 142 -13.61 12.10 1.24
CA PHE A 142 -14.99 11.70 1.49
C PHE A 142 -15.63 12.41 2.67
N GLY A 143 -14.87 13.23 3.36
CA GLY A 143 -15.34 13.94 4.54
C GLY A 143 -15.11 13.17 5.82
N ASN A 144 -15.12 13.90 6.92
CA ASN A 144 -14.82 13.36 8.26
C ASN A 144 -16.07 13.46 9.13
N THR A 145 -17.05 12.64 8.85
CA THR A 145 -18.33 12.63 9.58
C THR A 145 -18.46 11.46 10.50
#